data_f9c51cd90ab63ca0933e1ebe7e327dd6
#
_entry.id   f9c51cd90ab63ca0933e1ebe7e327dd6
#
_cell.length_a   1.000
_cell.length_b   1.000
_cell.length_c   1.000
_cell.angle_alpha   90.00
_cell.angle_beta   90.00
_cell.angle_gamma   90.00
#
_symmetry.space_group_name_H-M   'P 1'
#
loop_
_entity.id
_entity.type
_entity.pdbx_description
1 polymer ?
#
loop_
_entity_poly.entity_id
_entity_poly.type
_entity_poly.pdbx_seq_one_letter_code
_entity_poly.pdbx_strand_id
1 'polypeptide(L)'
;GNPDKTVVNMAGDGSFAMNLNELISAAAHGINIIEIVMNNNVLGMVLQWQRLFYSKHFSETTLDARHIDYVKLGEAFGVKTFVIEKTEDITPVLTEALSISKSAPVMIEVRIDRDINVLPMIPAGKPVVNPITSIDLEA
;
A
#
# COMPACT_ATOMS: atom_id res chain seq x y z
N GLY A 1 17.71 3.40 12.89
CA GLY A 1 17.59 4.27 14.06
C GLY A 1 17.22 3.54 15.35
N ASN A 2 16.51 2.40 15.28
CA ASN A 2 16.07 1.59 16.44
C ASN A 2 16.24 0.10 16.13
N PRO A 3 17.47 -0.43 16.16
CA PRO A 3 17.74 -1.82 15.75
C PRO A 3 17.02 -2.87 16.61
N ASP A 4 16.69 -2.51 17.87
CA ASP A 4 16.03 -3.41 18.82
C ASP A 4 14.49 -3.40 18.72
N LYS A 5 13.93 -2.63 17.78
CA LYS A 5 12.48 -2.52 17.58
C LYS A 5 12.07 -3.07 16.24
N THR A 6 10.90 -3.70 16.19
CA THR A 6 10.25 -4.01 14.92
C THR A 6 9.82 -2.70 14.27
N VAL A 7 10.28 -2.46 13.06
CA VAL A 7 9.91 -1.31 12.24
C VAL A 7 9.01 -1.78 11.12
N VAL A 8 7.84 -1.18 11.00
CA VAL A 8 6.87 -1.46 9.93
C VAL A 8 6.66 -0.19 9.12
N ASN A 9 6.85 -0.26 7.82
CA ASN A 9 6.44 0.76 6.87
C ASN A 9 5.14 0.30 6.19
N MET A 10 4.18 1.19 6.04
CA MET A 10 2.97 0.96 5.25
C MET A 10 2.92 1.96 4.11
N ALA A 11 2.95 1.47 2.89
CA ALA A 11 2.91 2.29 1.68
C ALA A 11 1.79 1.82 0.75
N GLY A 12 1.17 2.74 0.03
CA GLY A 12 0.37 2.37 -1.15
C GLY A 12 1.29 1.92 -2.29
N ASP A 13 0.76 1.13 -3.21
CA ASP A 13 1.48 0.63 -4.38
C ASP A 13 2.14 1.74 -5.23
N GLY A 14 1.43 2.85 -5.44
CA GLY A 14 1.98 4.01 -6.13
C GLY A 14 3.11 4.69 -5.35
N SER A 15 3.01 4.78 -4.02
CA SER A 15 4.06 5.36 -3.17
C SER A 15 5.28 4.47 -3.10
N PHE A 16 5.08 3.17 -2.90
CA PHE A 16 6.16 2.18 -2.88
C PHE A 16 6.95 2.19 -4.20
N ALA A 17 6.25 2.25 -5.33
CA ALA A 17 6.89 2.23 -6.66
C ALA A 17 7.84 3.41 -6.90
N MET A 18 7.72 4.52 -6.17
CA MET A 18 8.61 5.68 -6.32
C MET A 18 10.03 5.41 -5.81
N ASN A 19 10.19 4.54 -4.80
CA ASN A 19 11.48 4.25 -4.17
C ASN A 19 11.68 2.75 -3.90
N LEU A 20 11.07 1.89 -4.70
CA LEU A 20 11.15 0.43 -4.52
C LEU A 20 12.58 -0.12 -4.50
N ASN A 21 13.52 0.59 -5.14
CA ASN A 21 14.94 0.25 -5.16
C ASN A 21 15.59 0.28 -3.77
N GLU A 22 15.04 1.03 -2.80
CA GLU A 22 15.59 1.07 -1.44
C GLU A 22 15.39 -0.25 -0.67
N LEU A 23 14.53 -1.12 -1.16
CA LEU A 23 14.40 -2.47 -0.60
C LEU A 23 15.69 -3.30 -0.80
N ILE A 24 16.43 -3.06 -1.91
CA ILE A 24 17.78 -3.63 -2.11
C ILE A 24 18.72 -3.14 -1.02
N SER A 25 18.68 -1.85 -0.69
CA SER A 25 19.52 -1.27 0.37
C SER A 25 19.23 -1.93 1.72
N ALA A 26 17.95 -2.15 2.02
CA ALA A 26 17.55 -2.86 3.23
C ALA A 26 18.10 -4.30 3.28
N ALA A 27 17.99 -5.02 2.16
CA ALA A 27 18.51 -6.39 2.04
C ALA A 27 20.04 -6.42 2.17
N ALA A 28 20.76 -5.55 1.44
CA ALA A 28 22.22 -5.53 1.42
C ALA A 28 22.85 -5.16 2.78
N HIS A 29 22.17 -4.35 3.56
CA HIS A 29 22.66 -3.89 4.87
C HIS A 29 22.01 -4.60 6.05
N GLY A 30 21.20 -5.63 5.84
CA GLY A 30 20.53 -6.39 6.89
C GLY A 30 19.61 -5.51 7.76
N ILE A 31 18.92 -4.55 7.15
CA ILE A 31 18.00 -3.67 7.85
C ILE A 31 16.68 -4.39 8.09
N ASN A 32 16.38 -4.64 9.35
CA ASN A 32 15.20 -5.38 9.79
C ASN A 32 13.95 -4.50 9.70
N ILE A 33 13.21 -4.61 8.59
CA ILE A 33 11.99 -3.86 8.32
C ILE A 33 10.92 -4.79 7.75
N ILE A 34 9.67 -4.53 8.08
CA ILE A 34 8.52 -5.10 7.40
C ILE A 34 7.92 -4.02 6.50
N GLU A 35 8.02 -4.21 5.19
CA GLU A 35 7.40 -3.35 4.20
C GLU A 35 6.03 -3.92 3.83
N ILE A 36 4.95 -3.16 4.10
CA ILE A 36 3.58 -3.54 3.74
C ILE A 36 3.12 -2.66 2.59
N VAL A 37 2.88 -3.27 1.44
CA VAL A 37 2.39 -2.60 0.24
C VAL A 37 0.89 -2.82 0.10
N MET A 38 0.10 -1.77 0.33
CA MET A 38 -1.35 -1.77 0.12
C MET A 38 -1.61 -1.60 -1.37
N ASN A 39 -1.92 -2.70 -2.05
CA ASN A 39 -2.04 -2.76 -3.50
C ASN A 39 -3.50 -2.79 -3.95
N ASN A 40 -3.96 -1.70 -4.55
CA ASN A 40 -5.25 -1.60 -5.23
C ASN A 40 -5.13 -1.22 -6.71
N ASN A 41 -3.92 -1.14 -7.24
CA ASN A 41 -3.58 -0.75 -8.61
C ASN A 41 -4.12 0.62 -9.02
N VAL A 42 -4.29 1.55 -8.06
CA VAL A 42 -4.69 2.94 -8.35
C VAL A 42 -4.02 3.92 -7.39
N LEU A 43 -3.89 5.17 -7.83
CA LEU A 43 -3.63 6.29 -6.95
C LEU A 43 -4.95 6.67 -6.24
N GLY A 44 -5.30 5.92 -5.20
CA GLY A 44 -6.65 5.86 -4.63
C GLY A 44 -7.23 7.23 -4.23
N MET A 45 -6.46 8.07 -3.53
CA MET A 45 -6.91 9.40 -3.14
C MET A 45 -7.13 10.30 -4.38
N VAL A 46 -6.27 10.21 -5.39
CA VAL A 46 -6.42 11.00 -6.63
C VAL A 46 -7.67 10.54 -7.40
N LEU A 47 -7.89 9.22 -7.49
CA LEU A 47 -9.10 8.65 -8.10
C LEU A 47 -10.36 9.13 -7.38
N GLN A 48 -10.37 9.12 -6.04
CA GLN A 48 -11.49 9.61 -5.23
C GLN A 48 -11.77 11.08 -5.50
N TRP A 49 -10.73 11.92 -5.60
CA TRP A 49 -10.90 13.34 -5.93
C TRP A 49 -11.45 13.56 -7.34
N GLN A 50 -10.96 12.83 -8.33
CA GLN A 50 -11.48 12.91 -9.69
C GLN A 50 -12.96 12.50 -9.76
N ARG A 51 -13.33 11.47 -8.98
CA ARG A 51 -14.72 11.02 -8.85
C ARG A 51 -15.62 12.10 -8.24
N LEU A 52 -15.18 12.74 -7.16
CA LEU A 52 -15.99 13.70 -6.39
C LEU A 52 -16.04 15.09 -7.01
N PHE A 53 -14.94 15.58 -7.55
CA PHE A 53 -14.77 17.01 -7.86
C PHE A 53 -14.49 17.30 -9.34
N TYR A 54 -14.22 16.29 -10.15
CA TYR A 54 -13.83 16.46 -11.54
C TYR A 54 -14.76 15.72 -12.51
N SER A 55 -16.05 15.57 -12.13
CA SER A 55 -17.07 14.94 -12.97
C SER A 55 -16.67 13.58 -13.52
N LYS A 56 -15.96 12.79 -12.72
CA LYS A 56 -15.42 11.47 -13.09
C LYS A 56 -14.50 11.50 -14.32
N HIS A 57 -13.85 12.62 -14.61
CA HIS A 57 -12.79 12.68 -15.62
C HIS A 57 -11.52 12.02 -15.05
N PHE A 58 -11.44 10.69 -15.19
CA PHE A 58 -10.32 9.91 -14.73
C PHE A 58 -9.13 10.05 -15.68
N SER A 59 -7.96 10.42 -15.14
CA SER A 59 -6.74 10.57 -15.92
C SER A 59 -5.54 10.15 -15.08
N GLU A 60 -4.72 9.25 -15.62
CA GLU A 60 -3.44 8.80 -15.05
C GLU A 60 -3.50 8.30 -13.59
N THR A 61 -4.65 7.80 -13.15
CA THR A 61 -4.86 7.31 -11.78
C THR A 61 -4.80 5.81 -11.64
N THR A 62 -4.96 5.06 -12.73
CA THR A 62 -4.83 3.61 -12.72
C THR A 62 -3.37 3.19 -12.94
N LEU A 63 -2.94 2.17 -12.22
CA LEU A 63 -1.58 1.64 -12.30
C LEU A 63 -1.52 0.32 -13.10
N ASP A 64 -2.60 -0.04 -13.78
CA ASP A 64 -2.72 -1.31 -14.51
C ASP A 64 -1.60 -1.51 -15.56
N ALA A 65 -1.19 -0.42 -16.23
CA ALA A 65 -0.07 -0.46 -17.19
C ALA A 65 1.31 -0.59 -16.52
N ARG A 66 1.38 -0.44 -15.20
CA ARG A 66 2.62 -0.51 -14.39
C ARG A 66 2.56 -1.67 -13.42
N HIS A 67 1.91 -2.76 -13.82
CA HIS A 67 1.74 -3.92 -12.96
C HIS A 67 3.08 -4.43 -12.43
N ILE A 68 3.22 -4.45 -11.11
CA ILE A 68 4.37 -4.98 -10.41
C ILE A 68 3.98 -6.35 -9.82
N ASP A 69 4.73 -7.37 -10.17
CA ASP A 69 4.70 -8.65 -9.47
C ASP A 69 5.60 -8.55 -8.23
N TYR A 70 5.00 -8.26 -7.08
CA TYR A 70 5.73 -8.01 -5.83
C TYR A 70 6.46 -9.24 -5.33
N VAL A 71 5.97 -10.44 -5.63
CA VAL A 71 6.64 -11.69 -5.25
C VAL A 71 7.95 -11.82 -6.01
N LYS A 72 7.92 -11.66 -7.34
CA LYS A 72 9.13 -11.68 -8.17
C LYS A 72 10.09 -10.54 -7.87
N LEU A 73 9.55 -9.37 -7.54
CA LEU A 73 10.37 -8.23 -7.11
C LEU A 73 11.15 -8.56 -5.83
N GLY A 74 10.46 -9.13 -4.84
CA GLY A 74 11.11 -9.56 -3.60
C GLY A 74 12.17 -10.64 -3.85
N GLU A 75 11.87 -11.63 -4.68
CA GLU A 75 12.84 -12.65 -5.07
C GLU A 75 14.08 -12.04 -5.72
N ALA A 76 13.91 -11.09 -6.66
CA ALA A 76 15.01 -10.40 -7.33
C ALA A 76 15.89 -9.60 -6.36
N PHE A 77 15.32 -9.09 -5.28
CA PHE A 77 16.03 -8.32 -4.26
C PHE A 77 16.52 -9.18 -3.08
N GLY A 78 16.25 -10.49 -3.09
CA GLY A 78 16.58 -11.39 -1.98
C GLY A 78 15.75 -11.15 -0.72
N VAL A 79 14.55 -10.59 -0.87
CA VAL A 79 13.61 -10.28 0.22
C VAL A 79 12.45 -11.25 0.20
N LYS A 80 12.19 -11.89 1.34
CA LYS A 80 11.02 -12.76 1.47
C LYS A 80 9.75 -11.95 1.33
N THR A 81 8.87 -12.36 0.40
CA THR A 81 7.60 -11.68 0.13
C THR A 81 6.42 -12.60 0.40
N PHE A 82 5.39 -12.04 1.03
CA PHE A 82 4.11 -12.68 1.28
C PHE A 82 3.00 -11.92 0.56
N VAL A 83 1.87 -12.59 0.36
CA VAL A 83 0.65 -11.98 -0.20
C VAL A 83 -0.51 -12.22 0.79
N ILE A 84 -1.27 -11.16 1.06
CA ILE A 84 -2.53 -11.20 1.81
C ILE A 84 -3.65 -10.86 0.82
N GLU A 85 -4.54 -11.82 0.57
CA GLU A 85 -5.70 -11.65 -0.32
C GLU A 85 -7.02 -11.61 0.45
N LYS A 86 -7.04 -12.16 1.65
CA LYS A 86 -8.24 -12.27 2.50
C LYS A 86 -7.89 -12.16 3.98
N THR A 87 -8.90 -11.89 4.78
CA THR A 87 -8.74 -11.65 6.23
C THR A 87 -8.06 -12.80 6.96
N GLU A 88 -8.32 -14.04 6.54
CA GLU A 88 -7.75 -15.25 7.16
C GLU A 88 -6.22 -15.32 6.99
N ASP A 89 -5.67 -14.70 5.96
CA ASP A 89 -4.23 -14.69 5.67
C ASP A 89 -3.47 -13.75 6.62
N ILE A 90 -4.12 -12.76 7.23
CA ILE A 90 -3.48 -11.70 8.01
C ILE A 90 -2.64 -12.25 9.15
N THR A 91 -3.26 -13.04 10.03
CA THR A 91 -2.58 -13.53 11.24
C THR A 91 -1.39 -14.44 10.92
N PRO A 92 -1.53 -15.48 10.08
CA PRO A 92 -0.39 -16.35 9.77
C PRO A 92 0.74 -15.61 9.05
N VAL A 93 0.42 -14.74 8.08
CA VAL A 93 1.44 -13.97 7.35
C VAL A 93 2.18 -13.00 8.27
N LEU A 94 1.47 -12.24 9.09
CA LEU A 94 2.12 -11.31 10.03
C LEU A 94 2.97 -12.06 11.08
N THR A 95 2.52 -13.21 11.55
CA THR A 95 3.29 -14.02 12.51
C THR A 95 4.62 -14.48 11.90
N GLU A 96 4.59 -14.97 10.66
CA GLU A 96 5.80 -15.40 9.96
C GLU A 96 6.71 -14.21 9.63
N ALA A 97 6.13 -13.13 9.11
CA ALA A 97 6.87 -11.89 8.81
C ALA A 97 7.59 -11.33 10.05
N LEU A 98 6.92 -11.28 11.20
CA LEU A 98 7.52 -10.85 12.47
C LEU A 98 8.66 -11.78 12.92
N SER A 99 8.58 -13.06 12.62
CA SER A 99 9.67 -14.00 12.92
C SER A 99 10.90 -13.73 12.05
N ILE A 100 10.72 -13.55 10.75
CA ILE A 100 11.79 -13.33 9.79
C ILE A 100 12.40 -11.93 9.98
N SER A 101 11.58 -10.93 10.27
CA SER A 101 12.04 -9.54 10.44
C SER A 101 12.99 -9.30 11.61
N LYS A 102 13.28 -10.33 12.42
CA LYS A 102 14.33 -10.27 13.44
C LYS A 102 15.75 -10.32 12.85
N SER A 103 15.90 -10.75 11.60
CA SER A 103 17.20 -10.95 10.97
C SER A 103 17.29 -10.49 9.50
N ALA A 104 16.16 -10.18 8.87
CA ALA A 104 16.13 -9.81 7.45
C ALA A 104 14.90 -8.93 7.15
N PRO A 105 14.94 -8.10 6.11
CA PRO A 105 13.75 -7.39 5.66
C PRO A 105 12.71 -8.37 5.07
N VAL A 106 11.44 -7.99 5.22
CA VAL A 106 10.29 -8.75 4.71
C VAL A 106 9.38 -7.79 3.97
N MET A 107 8.79 -8.25 2.87
CA MET A 107 7.75 -7.52 2.15
C MET A 107 6.42 -8.27 2.22
N ILE A 108 5.32 -7.54 2.33
CA ILE A 108 3.96 -8.08 2.33
C ILE A 108 3.13 -7.28 1.34
N GLU A 109 2.67 -7.92 0.27
CA GLU A 109 1.65 -7.36 -0.60
C GLU A 109 0.27 -7.62 0.03
N VAL A 110 -0.51 -6.56 0.26
CA VAL A 110 -1.91 -6.66 0.69
C VAL A 110 -2.79 -6.24 -0.47
N ARG A 111 -3.50 -7.18 -1.07
CA ARG A 111 -4.44 -6.90 -2.16
C ARG A 111 -5.74 -6.38 -1.59
N ILE A 112 -6.09 -5.15 -1.94
CA ILE A 112 -7.30 -4.49 -1.46
C ILE A 112 -8.15 -4.04 -2.63
N ASP A 113 -9.43 -3.80 -2.35
CA ASP A 113 -10.38 -3.34 -3.35
C ASP A 113 -10.00 -1.94 -3.87
N ARG A 114 -10.10 -1.78 -5.20
CA ARG A 114 -9.83 -0.53 -5.92
C ARG A 114 -10.80 0.58 -5.53
N ASP A 115 -12.05 0.25 -5.24
CA ASP A 115 -13.12 1.21 -5.05
C ASP A 115 -13.35 1.62 -3.59
N ILE A 116 -12.46 1.20 -2.68
CA ILE A 116 -12.50 1.67 -1.29
C ILE A 116 -12.17 3.16 -1.23
N ASN A 117 -13.08 3.92 -0.63
CA ASN A 117 -12.94 5.36 -0.45
C ASN A 117 -12.65 5.70 1.01
N VAL A 118 -11.85 6.77 1.20
CA VAL A 118 -11.56 7.30 2.54
C VAL A 118 -12.67 8.26 2.95
N LEU A 119 -13.49 7.85 3.89
CA LEU A 119 -14.63 8.59 4.39
C LEU A 119 -14.65 8.56 5.95
N PRO A 120 -15.17 9.60 6.61
CA PRO A 120 -15.70 10.84 6.04
C PRO A 120 -14.61 11.74 5.46
N MET A 121 -14.94 12.52 4.44
CA MET A 121 -14.03 13.45 3.80
C MET A 121 -14.55 14.88 3.85
N ILE A 122 -13.68 15.83 4.19
CA ILE A 122 -14.01 17.25 4.20
C ILE A 122 -13.44 17.87 2.91
N PRO A 123 -14.30 18.42 2.01
CA PRO A 123 -13.81 19.11 0.83
C PRO A 123 -12.99 20.34 1.21
N ALA A 124 -11.96 20.64 0.40
CA ALA A 124 -11.12 21.82 0.62
C ALA A 124 -11.97 23.08 0.72
N GLY A 125 -11.72 23.91 1.75
CA GLY A 125 -12.46 25.16 2.00
C GLY A 125 -13.86 24.99 2.58
N LYS A 126 -14.27 23.77 2.94
CA LYS A 126 -15.56 23.53 3.60
C LYS A 126 -15.40 23.35 5.11
N PRO A 127 -16.44 23.70 5.91
CA PRO A 127 -16.38 23.51 7.35
C PRO A 127 -16.45 22.03 7.73
N VAL A 128 -15.82 21.68 8.85
CA VAL A 128 -15.75 20.30 9.38
C VAL A 128 -17.13 19.69 9.67
N VAL A 129 -18.11 20.52 9.94
CA VAL A 129 -19.49 20.09 10.27
C VAL A 129 -20.28 19.51 9.09
N ASN A 130 -19.76 19.64 7.87
CA ASN A 130 -20.41 19.15 6.65
C ASN A 130 -19.49 18.19 5.87
N PRO A 131 -19.12 17.04 6.43
CA PRO A 131 -18.30 16.07 5.72
C PRO A 131 -19.11 15.33 4.66
N ILE A 132 -18.43 14.88 3.61
CA ILE A 132 -18.93 13.85 2.70
C ILE A 132 -18.81 12.51 3.44
N THR A 133 -19.92 11.82 3.64
CA THR A 133 -19.97 10.54 4.38
C THR A 133 -20.22 9.34 3.49
N SER A 134 -20.64 9.57 2.24
CA SER A 134 -20.86 8.51 1.24
C SER A 134 -20.55 9.02 -0.16
N ILE A 135 -20.21 8.12 -1.06
CA ILE A 135 -20.00 8.38 -2.48
C ILE A 135 -20.87 7.39 -3.25
N ASP A 136 -21.69 7.92 -4.15
CA ASP A 136 -22.43 7.11 -5.10
C ASP A 136 -21.47 6.65 -6.21
N LEU A 137 -21.21 5.36 -6.27
CA LEU A 137 -20.32 4.77 -7.27
C LEU A 137 -21.01 4.57 -8.63
N GLU A 138 -22.35 4.50 -8.64
CA GLU A 138 -23.16 4.22 -9.82
C GLU A 138 -23.64 5.50 -10.55
N ALA A 139 -23.62 6.64 -9.86
CA ALA A 139 -24.10 7.91 -10.41
C ALA A 139 -23.15 8.56 -11.40
#